data_e123a178e9fdf987400f9862d0e135d5
#
_entry.id   e123a178e9fdf987400f9862d0e135d5
#
_cell.length_a   1.000
_cell.length_b   1.000
_cell.length_c   1.000
_cell.angle_alpha   90.00
_cell.angle_beta   90.00
_cell.angle_gamma   90.00
#
_symmetry.space_group_name_H-M   'P 1'
#
loop_
_entity.id
_entity.type
_entity.pdbx_description
1 polymer ?
#
loop_
_entity_poly.entity_id
_entity_poly.type
_entity_poly.pdbx_seq_one_letter_code
_entity_poly.pdbx_strand_id
1 'polypeptide(L)'
;KPCFLRMFSLYLHIYYEILRYSMIDINKIPSPCYVMEEKLLRNNLSLIKSVKERAGVNIILAFKAFALWKAFPIVREYIPFSTASSKFEAQLAFEEMGSPAHTYSPAYTEADFPLILRYSRHVTFNSLSQFHRFYPMVRADGNRVSCGLRINPEYSDVETDLYNPCAPGSRMGVTGDLLGDKLPEGIEGL
;
A
#
# COMPACT_ATOMS: atom_id res chain seq x y z
N LYS A 1 -32.58 21.37 -0.20
CA LYS A 1 -31.69 22.51 -0.45
C LYS A 1 -30.84 23.01 0.76
N PRO A 2 -31.04 22.61 2.03
CA PRO A 2 -30.16 23.03 3.14
C PRO A 2 -28.83 22.25 3.23
N CYS A 3 -28.75 21.05 2.67
CA CYS A 3 -27.57 20.19 2.80
C CYS A 3 -26.36 20.69 1.98
N PHE A 4 -26.62 21.27 0.81
CA PHE A 4 -25.58 21.78 -0.09
C PHE A 4 -24.88 23.04 0.48
N LEU A 5 -25.64 23.93 1.11
CA LEU A 5 -25.11 25.13 1.76
C LEU A 5 -24.28 24.81 3.02
N ARG A 6 -24.64 23.76 3.79
CA ARG A 6 -23.87 23.29 4.93
C ARG A 6 -22.54 22.64 4.49
N MET A 7 -22.56 21.86 3.43
CA MET A 7 -21.35 21.25 2.88
C MET A 7 -20.38 22.31 2.32
N PHE A 8 -20.91 23.33 1.62
CA PHE A 8 -20.11 24.45 1.10
C PHE A 8 -19.53 25.30 2.22
N SER A 9 -20.29 25.55 3.29
CA SER A 9 -19.81 26.26 4.48
C SER A 9 -18.73 25.46 5.24
N LEU A 10 -18.86 24.13 5.32
CA LEU A 10 -17.86 23.26 5.94
C LEU A 10 -16.58 23.22 5.09
N TYR A 11 -16.70 23.13 3.77
CA TYR A 11 -15.55 23.20 2.85
C TYR A 11 -14.83 24.55 2.92
N LEU A 12 -15.58 25.66 2.96
CA LEU A 12 -15.00 26.98 3.15
C LEU A 12 -14.34 27.13 4.52
N HIS A 13 -14.93 26.58 5.58
CA HIS A 13 -14.34 26.64 6.91
C HIS A 13 -13.06 25.81 7.01
N ILE A 14 -13.05 24.61 6.47
CA ILE A 14 -11.85 23.76 6.37
C ILE A 14 -10.79 24.44 5.50
N TYR A 15 -11.17 25.05 4.38
CA TYR A 15 -10.27 25.78 3.49
C TYR A 15 -9.67 27.01 4.18
N TYR A 16 -10.48 27.79 4.94
CA TYR A 16 -10.02 28.92 5.74
C TYR A 16 -9.13 28.49 6.91
N GLU A 17 -9.43 27.40 7.59
CA GLU A 17 -8.57 26.86 8.63
C GLU A 17 -7.23 26.37 8.06
N ILE A 18 -7.24 25.68 6.92
CA ILE A 18 -6.01 25.28 6.22
C ILE A 18 -5.18 26.52 5.84
N LEU A 19 -5.79 27.56 5.30
CA LEU A 19 -5.10 28.80 4.95
C LEU A 19 -4.57 29.57 6.18
N ARG A 20 -5.23 29.48 7.32
CA ARG A 20 -4.78 30.09 8.59
C ARG A 20 -3.55 29.40 9.20
N TYR A 21 -3.37 28.10 8.92
CA TYR A 21 -2.22 27.33 9.40
C TYR A 21 -1.09 27.22 8.38
N SER A 22 -1.32 27.60 7.12
CA SER A 22 -0.29 27.60 6.09
C SER A 22 0.63 28.81 6.27
N MET A 23 1.89 28.52 6.66
CA MET A 23 2.96 29.52 6.62
C MET A 23 3.51 29.71 5.19
N ILE A 24 2.84 29.18 4.19
CA ILE A 24 3.27 29.18 2.80
C ILE A 24 2.77 30.45 2.11
N ASP A 25 3.68 31.26 1.61
CA ASP A 25 3.35 32.37 0.71
C ASP A 25 3.07 31.83 -0.69
N ILE A 26 1.79 31.64 -1.00
CA ILE A 26 1.33 31.07 -2.28
C ILE A 26 1.80 31.89 -3.49
N ASN A 27 2.11 33.19 -3.32
CA ASN A 27 2.60 34.04 -4.40
C ASN A 27 4.05 33.72 -4.81
N LYS A 28 4.78 32.96 -3.97
CA LYS A 28 6.15 32.50 -4.25
C LYS A 28 6.21 31.09 -4.84
N ILE A 29 5.05 30.45 -5.00
CA ILE A 29 4.97 29.09 -5.52
C ILE A 29 4.77 29.12 -7.03
N PRO A 30 5.61 28.44 -7.83
CA PRO A 30 5.40 28.35 -9.27
C PRO A 30 4.10 27.58 -9.57
N SER A 31 3.36 28.02 -10.58
CA SER A 31 2.12 27.37 -11.02
C SER A 31 2.29 26.86 -12.47
N PRO A 32 1.84 25.62 -12.78
CA PRO A 32 1.20 24.64 -11.90
C PRO A 32 2.22 23.80 -11.10
N CYS A 33 1.93 23.51 -9.82
CA CYS A 33 2.73 22.59 -9.02
C CYS A 33 1.91 21.95 -7.89
N TYR A 34 2.40 20.82 -7.35
CA TYR A 34 1.93 20.25 -6.09
C TYR A 34 2.80 20.75 -4.95
N VAL A 35 2.17 21.13 -3.83
CA VAL A 35 2.84 21.61 -2.63
C VAL A 35 2.63 20.64 -1.49
N MET A 36 3.72 20.24 -0.84
CA MET A 36 3.71 19.43 0.38
C MET A 36 4.24 20.27 1.54
N GLU A 37 3.43 20.43 2.58
CA GLU A 37 3.88 21.06 3.81
C GLU A 37 4.52 20.03 4.74
N GLU A 38 5.83 20.10 4.92
CA GLU A 38 6.58 19.16 5.75
C GLU A 38 6.05 19.07 7.18
N LYS A 39 5.69 20.20 7.79
CA LYS A 39 5.15 20.23 9.14
C LYS A 39 3.85 19.42 9.27
N LEU A 40 2.93 19.56 8.31
CA LEU A 40 1.67 18.80 8.29
C LEU A 40 1.91 17.32 8.02
N LEU A 41 2.82 17.01 7.10
CA LEU A 41 3.25 15.62 6.86
C LEU A 41 3.79 14.99 8.14
N ARG A 42 4.71 15.64 8.84
CA ARG A 42 5.27 15.14 10.10
C ARG A 42 4.23 14.98 11.20
N ASN A 43 3.27 15.89 11.31
CA ASN A 43 2.17 15.76 12.27
C ASN A 43 1.33 14.50 12.00
N ASN A 44 0.96 14.25 10.74
CA ASN A 44 0.22 13.06 10.33
C ASN A 44 1.02 11.77 10.58
N LEU A 45 2.31 11.78 10.22
CA LEU A 45 3.20 10.64 10.44
C LEU A 45 3.42 10.35 11.94
N SER A 46 3.48 11.37 12.78
CA SER A 46 3.57 11.22 14.24
C SER A 46 2.32 10.56 14.81
N LEU A 47 1.12 10.93 14.30
CA LEU A 47 -0.12 10.27 14.67
C LEU A 47 -0.12 8.79 14.29
N ILE A 48 0.27 8.46 13.06
CA ILE A 48 0.39 7.07 12.57
C ILE A 48 1.38 6.28 13.44
N LYS A 49 2.54 6.87 13.76
CA LYS A 49 3.54 6.25 14.64
C LYS A 49 2.95 5.96 16.02
N SER A 50 2.20 6.90 16.62
CA SER A 50 1.56 6.68 17.92
C SER A 50 0.55 5.54 17.90
N VAL A 51 -0.23 5.39 16.81
CA VAL A 51 -1.15 4.26 16.62
C VAL A 51 -0.39 2.95 16.50
N LYS A 52 0.66 2.91 15.68
CA LYS A 52 1.55 1.75 15.54
C LYS A 52 2.08 1.27 16.90
N GLU A 53 2.60 2.19 17.71
CA GLU A 53 3.19 1.89 19.01
C GLU A 53 2.15 1.39 20.01
N ARG A 54 0.97 2.04 20.09
CA ARG A 54 -0.12 1.65 20.97
C ARG A 54 -0.74 0.31 20.62
N ALA A 55 -0.87 0.02 19.33
CA ALA A 55 -1.46 -1.23 18.85
C ALA A 55 -0.45 -2.39 18.80
N GLY A 56 0.85 -2.12 18.92
CA GLY A 56 1.90 -3.15 18.82
C GLY A 56 2.00 -3.77 17.42
N VAL A 57 1.61 -3.02 16.36
CA VAL A 57 1.60 -3.51 14.97
C VAL A 57 2.59 -2.75 14.09
N ASN A 58 2.95 -3.32 12.95
CA ASN A 58 3.68 -2.61 11.91
C ASN A 58 2.70 -1.97 10.93
N ILE A 59 2.85 -0.66 10.71
CA ILE A 59 2.16 0.07 9.66
C ILE A 59 3.16 0.28 8.52
N ILE A 60 2.73 0.01 7.28
CA ILE A 60 3.56 0.13 6.08
C ILE A 60 2.92 1.10 5.09
N LEU A 61 3.73 1.87 4.38
CA LEU A 61 3.28 2.85 3.40
C LEU A 61 2.82 2.17 2.12
N ALA A 62 1.60 2.45 1.65
CA ALA A 62 1.12 1.98 0.36
C ALA A 62 1.47 2.97 -0.75
N PHE A 63 2.38 2.60 -1.66
CA PHE A 63 2.81 3.49 -2.74
C PHE A 63 1.69 3.86 -3.70
N LYS A 64 0.74 2.98 -3.95
CA LYS A 64 -0.46 3.33 -4.73
C LYS A 64 -1.28 4.49 -4.14
N ALA A 65 -1.11 4.79 -2.83
CA ALA A 65 -1.75 5.92 -2.17
C ALA A 65 -0.80 7.13 -2.04
N PHE A 66 0.50 6.89 -1.86
CA PHE A 66 1.49 7.94 -1.69
C PHE A 66 2.87 7.48 -2.17
N ALA A 67 3.30 7.96 -3.34
CA ALA A 67 4.59 7.65 -3.95
C ALA A 67 5.44 8.89 -4.24
N LEU A 68 5.26 9.95 -3.46
CA LEU A 68 6.09 11.16 -3.56
C LEU A 68 7.49 10.87 -2.98
N TRP A 69 8.36 10.29 -3.80
CA TRP A 69 9.67 9.78 -3.40
C TRP A 69 10.58 10.84 -2.75
N LYS A 70 10.46 12.12 -3.12
CA LYS A 70 11.19 13.22 -2.46
C LYS A 70 10.83 13.39 -0.99
N ALA A 71 9.66 12.91 -0.53
CA ALA A 71 9.26 12.93 0.87
C ALA A 71 9.65 11.65 1.64
N PHE A 72 10.14 10.61 0.97
CA PHE A 72 10.49 9.34 1.61
C PHE A 72 11.55 9.47 2.72
N PRO A 73 12.57 10.34 2.63
CA PRO A 73 13.50 10.56 3.75
C PRO A 73 12.79 10.96 5.05
N ILE A 74 11.70 11.74 4.95
CA ILE A 74 10.88 12.13 6.10
C ILE A 74 9.98 10.97 6.53
N VAL A 75 9.31 10.32 5.58
CA VAL A 75 8.34 9.25 5.88
C VAL A 75 9.01 8.08 6.59
N ARG A 76 10.19 7.66 6.16
CA ARG A 76 10.91 6.50 6.74
C ARG A 76 11.35 6.69 8.20
N GLU A 77 11.40 7.93 8.71
CA GLU A 77 11.62 8.19 10.13
C GLU A 77 10.49 7.65 11.03
N TYR A 78 9.30 7.47 10.46
CA TYR A 78 8.07 7.05 11.14
C TYR A 78 7.57 5.68 10.66
N ILE A 79 7.59 5.46 9.35
CA ILE A 79 7.10 4.27 8.66
C ILE A 79 8.23 3.77 7.75
N PRO A 80 9.08 2.82 8.21
CA PRO A 80 10.29 2.43 7.48
C PRO A 80 10.04 1.46 6.32
N PHE A 81 8.82 0.89 6.22
CA PHE A 81 8.49 -0.13 5.22
C PHE A 81 7.37 0.32 4.30
N SER A 82 7.29 -0.27 3.11
CA SER A 82 6.28 0.06 2.10
C SER A 82 5.73 -1.17 1.40
N THR A 83 4.53 -1.02 0.81
CA THR A 83 3.99 -2.00 -0.14
C THR A 83 4.32 -1.60 -1.57
N ALA A 84 4.41 -2.60 -2.44
CA ALA A 84 4.53 -2.42 -3.87
C ALA A 84 3.47 -3.23 -4.62
N SER A 85 2.93 -2.64 -5.69
CA SER A 85 1.92 -3.28 -6.55
C SER A 85 2.48 -3.64 -7.93
N SER A 86 3.77 -3.41 -8.15
CA SER A 86 4.49 -3.69 -9.40
C SER A 86 6.00 -3.81 -9.14
N LYS A 87 6.74 -4.32 -10.13
CA LYS A 87 8.22 -4.34 -10.07
C LYS A 87 8.82 -2.94 -9.92
N PHE A 88 8.21 -1.93 -10.54
CA PHE A 88 8.69 -0.55 -10.48
C PHE A 88 8.49 0.06 -9.09
N GLU A 89 7.36 -0.24 -8.44
CA GLU A 89 7.16 0.18 -7.05
C GLU A 89 8.08 -0.60 -6.10
N ALA A 90 8.36 -1.89 -6.34
CA ALA A 90 9.31 -2.66 -5.55
C ALA A 90 10.72 -2.09 -5.69
N GLN A 91 11.13 -1.72 -6.89
CA GLN A 91 12.39 -1.02 -7.15
C GLN A 91 12.45 0.34 -6.44
N LEU A 92 11.37 1.13 -6.53
CA LEU A 92 11.25 2.43 -5.85
C LEU A 92 11.37 2.28 -4.32
N ALA A 93 10.78 1.22 -3.74
CA ALA A 93 10.93 0.93 -2.33
C ALA A 93 12.39 0.68 -1.96
N PHE A 94 13.07 -0.12 -2.74
CA PHE A 94 14.46 -0.49 -2.48
C PHE A 94 15.41 0.71 -2.65
N GLU A 95 15.28 1.45 -3.75
CA GLU A 95 16.20 2.54 -4.12
C GLU A 95 15.94 3.82 -3.35
N GLU A 96 14.68 4.23 -3.18
CA GLU A 96 14.33 5.55 -2.62
C GLU A 96 13.81 5.47 -1.18
N MET A 97 13.04 4.44 -0.82
CA MET A 97 12.61 4.25 0.56
C MET A 97 13.70 3.58 1.41
N GLY A 98 14.67 2.91 0.77
CA GLY A 98 15.81 2.26 1.42
C GLY A 98 15.46 0.97 2.15
N SER A 99 14.37 0.30 1.77
CA SER A 99 13.95 -0.99 2.33
C SER A 99 13.29 -1.87 1.28
N PRO A 100 13.48 -3.21 1.34
CA PRO A 100 12.75 -4.14 0.47
C PRO A 100 11.25 -4.07 0.71
N ALA A 101 10.47 -4.16 -0.37
CA ALA A 101 9.02 -4.01 -0.36
C ALA A 101 8.26 -5.22 0.21
N HIS A 102 7.02 -4.98 0.59
CA HIS A 102 5.97 -5.98 0.69
C HIS A 102 5.17 -5.94 -0.62
N THR A 103 5.42 -6.86 -1.51
CA THR A 103 4.89 -6.81 -2.88
C THR A 103 3.66 -7.69 -3.03
N TYR A 104 2.59 -7.11 -3.57
CA TYR A 104 1.39 -7.81 -4.00
C TYR A 104 0.96 -7.31 -5.38
N SER A 105 0.76 -8.25 -6.31
CA SER A 105 0.12 -7.98 -7.59
C SER A 105 -0.84 -9.09 -7.96
N PRO A 106 -2.02 -8.79 -8.53
CA PRO A 106 -2.96 -9.80 -9.01
C PRO A 106 -2.35 -10.75 -10.04
N ALA A 107 -1.33 -10.29 -10.78
CA ALA A 107 -0.62 -11.10 -11.76
C ALA A 107 0.87 -10.75 -11.75
N TYR A 108 1.71 -11.80 -11.72
CA TYR A 108 3.14 -11.69 -11.95
C TYR A 108 3.49 -12.28 -13.33
N THR A 109 4.51 -11.71 -13.99
CA THR A 109 5.08 -12.26 -15.22
C THR A 109 6.42 -12.91 -14.91
N GLU A 110 6.83 -13.89 -15.71
CA GLU A 110 8.15 -14.53 -15.56
C GLU A 110 9.30 -13.54 -15.77
N ALA A 111 9.09 -12.56 -16.65
CA ALA A 111 10.09 -11.53 -16.92
C ALA A 111 10.29 -10.56 -15.74
N ASP A 112 9.22 -10.28 -14.97
CA ASP A 112 9.28 -9.31 -13.89
C ASP A 112 9.60 -9.94 -12.53
N PHE A 113 9.27 -11.23 -12.35
CA PHE A 113 9.34 -11.87 -11.04
C PHE A 113 10.76 -11.94 -10.45
N PRO A 114 11.85 -12.13 -11.21
CA PRO A 114 13.21 -12.03 -10.68
C PRO A 114 13.53 -10.67 -10.05
N LEU A 115 13.03 -9.57 -10.65
CA LEU A 115 13.21 -8.23 -10.09
C LEU A 115 12.34 -8.03 -8.84
N ILE A 116 11.13 -8.59 -8.83
CA ILE A 116 10.27 -8.57 -7.64
C ILE A 116 10.95 -9.30 -6.49
N LEU A 117 11.53 -10.48 -6.70
CA LEU A 117 12.29 -11.19 -5.67
C LEU A 117 13.47 -10.37 -5.15
N ARG A 118 14.21 -9.71 -6.06
CA ARG A 118 15.36 -8.90 -5.71
C ARG A 118 15.01 -7.74 -4.78
N TYR A 119 13.86 -7.10 -4.99
CA TYR A 119 13.47 -5.86 -4.32
C TYR A 119 12.42 -6.04 -3.21
N SER A 120 11.97 -7.29 -2.97
CA SER A 120 10.96 -7.58 -1.96
C SER A 120 11.53 -8.38 -0.80
N ARG A 121 10.92 -8.22 0.38
CA ARG A 121 11.09 -9.11 1.53
C ARG A 121 9.86 -9.99 1.78
N HIS A 122 8.70 -9.55 1.29
CA HIS A 122 7.45 -10.31 1.31
C HIS A 122 6.82 -10.25 -0.06
N VAL A 123 6.33 -11.41 -0.55
CA VAL A 123 5.57 -11.50 -1.80
C VAL A 123 4.26 -12.20 -1.52
N THR A 124 3.16 -11.53 -1.79
CA THR A 124 1.82 -12.09 -1.65
C THR A 124 1.32 -12.56 -3.01
N PHE A 125 0.91 -13.81 -3.09
CA PHE A 125 0.32 -14.42 -4.29
C PHE A 125 -1.19 -14.26 -4.27
N ASN A 126 -1.76 -14.03 -5.44
CA ASN A 126 -3.20 -13.81 -5.60
C ASN A 126 -3.99 -15.12 -5.73
N SER A 127 -3.34 -16.21 -6.12
CA SER A 127 -3.97 -17.52 -6.31
C SER A 127 -2.98 -18.66 -6.04
N LEU A 128 -3.50 -19.86 -5.78
CA LEU A 128 -2.69 -21.07 -5.63
C LEU A 128 -1.92 -21.39 -6.92
N SER A 129 -2.52 -21.19 -8.09
CA SER A 129 -1.83 -21.41 -9.37
C SER A 129 -0.66 -20.44 -9.57
N GLN A 130 -0.83 -19.18 -9.18
CA GLN A 130 0.26 -18.21 -9.20
C GLN A 130 1.37 -18.61 -8.21
N PHE A 131 1.03 -19.03 -7.00
CA PHE A 131 1.99 -19.52 -6.03
C PHE A 131 2.78 -20.72 -6.59
N HIS A 132 2.12 -21.77 -7.06
CA HIS A 132 2.78 -22.96 -7.60
C HIS A 132 3.69 -22.66 -8.79
N ARG A 133 3.31 -21.69 -9.63
CA ARG A 133 4.12 -21.28 -10.78
C ARG A 133 5.42 -20.60 -10.36
N PHE A 134 5.39 -19.73 -9.36
CA PHE A 134 6.50 -18.86 -9.01
C PHE A 134 7.29 -19.30 -7.77
N TYR A 135 6.73 -20.15 -6.92
CA TYR A 135 7.42 -20.65 -5.72
C TYR A 135 8.73 -21.39 -6.01
N PRO A 136 8.89 -22.18 -7.09
CA PRO A 136 10.19 -22.73 -7.47
C PRO A 136 11.29 -21.68 -7.62
N MET A 137 10.95 -20.49 -8.14
CA MET A 137 11.91 -19.40 -8.25
C MET A 137 12.28 -18.80 -6.89
N VAL A 138 11.33 -18.72 -5.96
CA VAL A 138 11.60 -18.30 -4.56
C VAL A 138 12.56 -19.29 -3.89
N ARG A 139 12.35 -20.59 -4.08
CA ARG A 139 13.24 -21.64 -3.53
C ARG A 139 14.64 -21.57 -4.13
N ALA A 140 14.75 -21.37 -5.44
CA ALA A 140 16.02 -21.22 -6.13
C ALA A 140 16.80 -19.96 -5.66
N ASP A 141 16.09 -18.91 -5.22
CA ASP A 141 16.67 -17.70 -4.61
C ASP A 141 17.03 -17.87 -3.13
N GLY A 142 16.91 -19.08 -2.58
CA GLY A 142 17.27 -19.41 -1.19
C GLY A 142 16.21 -19.01 -0.17
N ASN A 143 14.94 -18.89 -0.56
CA ASN A 143 13.81 -18.52 0.30
C ASN A 143 14.04 -17.22 1.11
N ARG A 144 14.72 -16.25 0.53
CA ARG A 144 14.97 -14.96 1.18
C ARG A 144 13.73 -14.09 1.31
N VAL A 145 12.67 -14.44 0.57
CA VAL A 145 11.40 -13.73 0.52
C VAL A 145 10.34 -14.55 1.23
N SER A 146 9.64 -13.96 2.18
CA SER A 146 8.48 -14.56 2.83
C SER A 146 7.29 -14.56 1.88
N CYS A 147 6.58 -15.68 1.77
CA CYS A 147 5.46 -15.87 0.88
C CYS A 147 4.12 -15.78 1.61
N GLY A 148 3.23 -14.93 1.12
CA GLY A 148 1.84 -14.84 1.56
C GLY A 148 0.85 -15.25 0.49
N LEU A 149 -0.37 -15.57 0.90
CA LEU A 149 -1.49 -15.84 0.01
C LEU A 149 -2.63 -14.88 0.32
N ARG A 150 -3.12 -14.18 -0.70
CA ARG A 150 -4.30 -13.34 -0.55
C ARG A 150 -5.55 -14.20 -0.47
N ILE A 151 -6.33 -14.03 0.60
CA ILE A 151 -7.62 -14.67 0.78
C ILE A 151 -8.74 -13.73 0.35
N ASN A 152 -9.76 -14.29 -0.30
CA ASN A 152 -11.03 -13.63 -0.54
C ASN A 152 -12.05 -14.17 0.46
N PRO A 153 -12.46 -13.41 1.48
CA PRO A 153 -13.42 -13.88 2.48
C PRO A 153 -14.85 -13.91 1.97
N GLU A 154 -15.09 -13.53 0.70
CA GLU A 154 -16.42 -13.44 0.07
C GLU A 154 -17.40 -12.53 0.82
N TYR A 155 -16.82 -11.66 1.66
CA TYR A 155 -17.52 -10.65 2.44
C TYR A 155 -16.86 -9.28 2.27
N SER A 156 -17.65 -8.25 2.12
CA SER A 156 -17.22 -6.86 2.09
C SER A 156 -18.37 -5.95 2.50
N ASP A 157 -18.07 -4.89 3.21
CA ASP A 157 -18.98 -3.79 3.56
C ASP A 157 -18.96 -2.65 2.53
N VAL A 158 -18.26 -2.85 1.40
CA VAL A 158 -18.27 -1.89 0.28
C VAL A 158 -19.60 -1.95 -0.45
N GLU A 159 -20.33 -0.85 -0.43
CA GLU A 159 -21.70 -0.77 -0.99
C GLU A 159 -21.74 -0.88 -2.52
N THR A 160 -20.68 -0.41 -3.21
CA THR A 160 -20.64 -0.40 -4.68
C THR A 160 -19.88 -1.61 -5.20
N ASP A 161 -20.56 -2.51 -5.90
CA ASP A 161 -19.98 -3.75 -6.45
C ASP A 161 -18.73 -3.52 -7.30
N LEU A 162 -18.68 -2.43 -8.07
CA LEU A 162 -17.51 -2.07 -8.88
C LEU A 162 -16.23 -1.96 -8.06
N TYR A 163 -16.31 -1.53 -6.82
CA TYR A 163 -15.18 -1.35 -5.89
C TYR A 163 -15.07 -2.49 -4.87
N ASN A 164 -16.02 -3.43 -4.88
CA ASN A 164 -16.03 -4.55 -3.97
C ASN A 164 -15.07 -5.66 -4.43
N PRO A 165 -13.90 -5.86 -3.76
CA PRO A 165 -12.94 -6.89 -4.15
C PRO A 165 -13.43 -8.31 -3.88
N CYS A 166 -14.53 -8.45 -3.15
CA CYS A 166 -15.14 -9.74 -2.77
C CYS A 166 -16.45 -10.01 -3.52
N ALA A 167 -16.82 -9.17 -4.50
CA ALA A 167 -18.02 -9.40 -5.32
C ALA A 167 -17.95 -10.75 -6.06
N PRO A 168 -19.10 -11.39 -6.35
CA PRO A 168 -19.13 -12.62 -7.13
C PRO A 168 -18.35 -12.49 -8.45
N GLY A 169 -17.48 -13.45 -8.74
CA GLY A 169 -16.61 -13.41 -9.91
C GLY A 169 -15.37 -12.52 -9.77
N SER A 170 -15.08 -11.99 -8.58
CA SER A 170 -13.84 -11.26 -8.32
C SER A 170 -12.62 -12.12 -8.57
N ARG A 171 -11.61 -11.55 -9.23
CA ARG A 171 -10.31 -12.18 -9.46
C ARG A 171 -9.35 -12.03 -8.27
N MET A 172 -9.78 -11.42 -7.17
CA MET A 172 -8.91 -10.98 -6.09
C MET A 172 -8.90 -11.98 -4.94
N GLY A 173 -7.83 -12.76 -4.86
CA GLY A 173 -7.60 -13.70 -3.76
C GLY A 173 -8.22 -15.09 -3.98
N VAL A 174 -7.92 -15.99 -3.07
CA VAL A 174 -8.41 -17.37 -3.03
C VAL A 174 -9.61 -17.45 -2.12
N THR A 175 -10.70 -18.02 -2.61
CA THR A 175 -11.94 -18.28 -1.84
C THR A 175 -11.78 -19.50 -0.94
N GLY A 176 -12.64 -19.64 0.06
CA GLY A 176 -12.55 -20.72 1.05
C GLY A 176 -12.63 -22.12 0.44
N ASP A 177 -13.48 -22.30 -0.58
CA ASP A 177 -13.64 -23.55 -1.32
C ASP A 177 -12.40 -24.00 -2.09
N LEU A 178 -11.59 -23.02 -2.56
CA LEU A 178 -10.33 -23.28 -3.28
C LEU A 178 -9.13 -23.45 -2.36
N LEU A 179 -9.20 -22.97 -1.12
CA LEU A 179 -8.07 -23.00 -0.19
C LEU A 179 -7.75 -24.41 0.31
N GLY A 180 -8.78 -25.24 0.51
CA GLY A 180 -8.66 -26.57 1.10
C GLY A 180 -8.35 -26.54 2.59
N ASP A 181 -8.10 -27.73 3.17
CA ASP A 181 -7.89 -27.91 4.61
C ASP A 181 -6.48 -27.50 5.10
N LYS A 182 -5.53 -27.36 4.18
CA LYS A 182 -4.13 -27.07 4.52
C LYS A 182 -3.54 -26.07 3.54
N LEU A 183 -2.81 -25.11 4.10
CA LEU A 183 -2.00 -24.21 3.29
C LEU A 183 -0.86 -24.96 2.60
N PRO A 184 -0.50 -24.59 1.37
CA PRO A 184 0.69 -25.10 0.72
C PRO A 184 1.95 -24.83 1.55
N GLU A 185 2.87 -25.82 1.54
CA GLU A 185 4.19 -25.61 2.15
C GLU A 185 4.88 -24.38 1.53
N GLY A 186 5.42 -23.51 2.38
CA GLY A 186 6.09 -22.29 1.98
C GLY A 186 5.20 -21.03 2.03
N ILE A 187 3.91 -21.17 2.32
CA ILE A 187 3.06 -20.00 2.67
C ILE A 187 3.19 -19.73 4.16
N GLU A 188 3.63 -18.52 4.49
CA GLU A 188 3.92 -18.07 5.85
C GLU A 188 2.88 -17.06 6.39
N GLY A 189 2.00 -16.54 5.53
CA GLY A 189 0.99 -15.55 5.89
C GLY A 189 -0.23 -15.54 4.96
N LEU A 190 -1.35 -15.00 5.49
CA LEU A 190 -2.59 -14.79 4.77
C LEU A 190 -2.96 -13.31 4.78
#